data_708d669812e50604c925f6b68df5a33b
#
_entry.id   708d669812e50604c925f6b68df5a33b
#
_cell.length_a   1.000
_cell.length_b   1.000
_cell.length_c   1.000
_cell.angle_alpha   90.00
_cell.angle_beta   90.00
_cell.angle_gamma   90.00
#
_symmetry.space_group_name_H-M   'P 1'
#
loop_
_entity.id
_entity.type
_entity.pdbx_description
1 polymer ?
#
loop_
_entity_poly.entity_id
_entity_poly.type
_entity_poly.pdbx_seq_one_letter_code
_entity_poly.pdbx_strand_id
1 'polypeptide(L)'
;VNPSVLSAAGMDPTAVLLATCIASFIGTLCMGLTANLPFVLSAGMGLNAYLAYTVVGVMRYHWQVALLAVFVEGLIFIVLSLTNVREAIFDAIPLNLKKGVSVGIGIFIAFIGLQNVKLVVGNDSTLLTITDFTKDFHSAGICSLLAVIGLLITVILYIKKVPGSILIGI
;
A
#
# COMPACT_ATOMS: atom_id res chain seq x y z
N VAL A 1 6.01 1.10 7.46
CA VAL A 1 4.81 0.33 7.08
C VAL A 1 5.18 -0.95 6.33
N ASN A 2 6.00 -0.89 5.26
CA ASN A 2 6.35 -2.09 4.48
C ASN A 2 7.03 -3.18 5.34
N PRO A 3 8.05 -2.89 6.18
CA PRO A 3 8.62 -3.89 7.06
C PRO A 3 7.63 -4.49 8.05
N SER A 4 6.70 -3.70 8.59
CA SER A 4 5.70 -4.20 9.54
C SER A 4 4.68 -5.14 8.90
N VAL A 5 4.32 -4.94 7.62
CA VAL A 5 3.43 -5.84 6.89
C VAL A 5 4.15 -7.15 6.54
N LEU A 6 5.38 -7.09 6.05
CA LEU A 6 6.13 -8.28 5.65
C LEU A 6 6.70 -9.06 6.83
N SER A 7 6.89 -8.44 8.00
CA SER A 7 7.25 -9.17 9.23
C SER A 7 6.14 -10.14 9.67
N ALA A 8 4.88 -9.86 9.33
CA ALA A 8 3.78 -10.81 9.56
C ALA A 8 3.94 -12.12 8.75
N ALA A 9 4.71 -12.09 7.66
CA ALA A 9 5.09 -13.26 6.88
C ALA A 9 6.34 -13.99 7.42
N GLY A 10 6.90 -13.57 8.56
CA GLY A 10 8.10 -14.15 9.16
C GLY A 10 9.42 -13.65 8.57
N MET A 11 9.42 -12.54 7.84
CA MET A 11 10.65 -11.90 7.34
C MET A 11 11.27 -11.01 8.41
N ASP A 12 12.62 -10.90 8.41
CA ASP A 12 13.33 -9.95 9.26
C ASP A 12 12.99 -8.51 8.85
N PRO A 13 12.40 -7.70 9.74
CA PRO A 13 11.99 -6.34 9.44
C PRO A 13 13.16 -5.43 9.04
N THR A 14 14.35 -5.66 9.57
CA THR A 14 15.56 -4.89 9.24
C THR A 14 16.03 -5.19 7.83
N ALA A 15 16.06 -6.46 7.44
CA ALA A 15 16.41 -6.88 6.08
C ALA A 15 15.40 -6.34 5.05
N VAL A 16 14.11 -6.40 5.36
CA VAL A 16 13.04 -5.84 4.50
C VAL A 16 13.18 -4.33 4.36
N LEU A 17 13.50 -3.60 5.45
CA LEU A 17 13.71 -2.16 5.40
C LEU A 17 14.85 -1.81 4.45
N LEU A 18 16.02 -2.44 4.63
CA LEU A 18 17.19 -2.18 3.79
C LEU A 18 16.92 -2.53 2.32
N ALA A 19 16.32 -3.69 2.05
CA ALA A 19 15.97 -4.09 0.70
C ALA A 19 14.99 -3.11 0.04
N THR A 20 13.98 -2.64 0.77
CA THR A 20 13.01 -1.66 0.27
C THR A 20 13.67 -0.32 -0.02
N CYS A 21 14.57 0.16 0.85
CA CYS A 21 15.29 1.42 0.64
C CYS A 21 16.20 1.35 -0.60
N ILE A 22 16.97 0.27 -0.74
CA ILE A 22 17.88 0.08 -1.88
C ILE A 22 17.08 -0.04 -3.18
N ALA A 23 16.03 -0.84 -3.21
CA ALA A 23 15.19 -1.02 -4.39
C ALA A 23 14.49 0.29 -4.80
N SER A 24 13.95 1.05 -3.84
CA SER A 24 13.33 2.34 -4.08
C SER A 24 14.34 3.38 -4.57
N PHE A 25 15.54 3.39 -4.02
CA PHE A 25 16.63 4.27 -4.46
C PHE A 25 17.02 3.99 -5.91
N ILE A 26 17.30 2.73 -6.25
CA ILE A 26 17.68 2.33 -7.61
C ILE A 26 16.55 2.63 -8.59
N GLY A 27 15.30 2.27 -8.26
CA GLY A 27 14.14 2.52 -9.12
C GLY A 27 13.90 4.01 -9.36
N THR A 28 13.97 4.83 -8.31
CA THR A 28 13.79 6.29 -8.42
C THR A 28 14.93 6.93 -9.21
N LEU A 29 16.18 6.49 -9.00
CA LEU A 29 17.33 6.98 -9.73
C LEU A 29 17.22 6.65 -11.22
N CYS A 30 16.87 5.41 -11.56
CA CYS A 30 16.62 5.03 -12.94
C CYS A 30 15.50 5.85 -13.58
N MET A 31 14.37 6.07 -12.87
CA MET A 31 13.26 6.90 -13.37
C MET A 31 13.72 8.34 -13.63
N GLY A 32 14.48 8.93 -12.73
CA GLY A 32 15.01 10.31 -12.88
C GLY A 32 15.99 10.45 -14.04
N LEU A 33 16.90 9.48 -14.20
CA LEU A 33 17.97 9.56 -15.21
C LEU A 33 17.49 9.14 -16.63
N THR A 34 16.63 8.12 -16.72
CA THR A 34 16.20 7.58 -18.03
C THR A 34 14.93 8.22 -18.55
N ALA A 35 13.92 8.39 -17.70
CA ALA A 35 12.62 8.93 -18.10
C ALA A 35 12.49 10.45 -17.86
N ASN A 36 13.40 11.05 -17.10
CA ASN A 36 13.37 12.46 -16.71
C ASN A 36 12.02 12.88 -16.07
N LEU A 37 11.44 11.97 -15.28
CA LEU A 37 10.17 12.18 -14.60
C LEU A 37 10.39 12.28 -13.09
N PRO A 38 9.78 13.25 -12.39
CA PRO A 38 9.95 13.46 -10.97
C PRO A 38 9.06 12.54 -10.12
N PHE A 39 9.08 11.23 -10.40
CA PHE A 39 8.31 10.24 -9.65
C PHE A 39 9.21 9.41 -8.74
N VAL A 40 8.83 9.31 -7.49
CA VAL A 40 9.45 8.41 -6.52
C VAL A 40 8.81 7.04 -6.64
N LEU A 41 9.63 6.02 -6.86
CA LEU A 41 9.19 4.63 -6.89
C LEU A 41 9.37 3.99 -5.51
N SER A 42 8.32 3.33 -5.03
CA SER A 42 8.34 2.62 -3.75
C SER A 42 7.53 1.33 -3.85
N ALA A 43 7.65 0.47 -2.83
CA ALA A 43 6.94 -0.80 -2.76
C ALA A 43 5.41 -0.58 -2.69
N GLY A 44 4.66 -1.35 -3.47
CA GLY A 44 3.20 -1.34 -3.49
C GLY A 44 2.62 -2.06 -2.27
N MET A 45 2.03 -1.31 -1.33
CA MET A 45 1.53 -1.88 -0.07
C MET A 45 0.42 -2.90 -0.25
N GLY A 46 -0.43 -2.75 -1.28
CA GLY A 46 -1.54 -3.66 -1.54
C GLY A 46 -1.08 -5.08 -1.85
N LEU A 47 -0.13 -5.21 -2.77
CA LEU A 47 0.43 -6.52 -3.14
C LEU A 47 1.25 -7.14 -2.01
N ASN A 48 1.96 -6.33 -1.24
CA ASN A 48 2.72 -6.81 -0.08
C ASN A 48 1.80 -7.33 1.03
N ALA A 49 0.67 -6.67 1.27
CA ALA A 49 -0.35 -7.16 2.20
C ALA A 49 -0.97 -8.48 1.70
N TYR A 50 -1.28 -8.59 0.41
CA TYR A 50 -1.75 -9.83 -0.19
C TYR A 50 -0.73 -10.97 -0.02
N LEU A 51 0.55 -10.72 -0.30
CA LEU A 51 1.61 -11.69 -0.11
C LEU A 51 1.71 -12.14 1.35
N ALA A 52 1.75 -11.20 2.30
CA ALA A 52 1.94 -11.52 3.71
C ALA A 52 0.73 -12.25 4.31
N TYR A 53 -0.47 -11.77 4.08
CA TYR A 53 -1.66 -12.30 4.74
C TYR A 53 -2.31 -13.45 3.97
N THR A 54 -2.36 -13.38 2.63
CA THR A 54 -3.03 -14.42 1.84
C THR A 54 -2.07 -15.54 1.46
N VAL A 55 -0.96 -15.23 0.80
CA VAL A 55 -0.06 -16.26 0.28
C VAL A 55 0.67 -16.99 1.41
N VAL A 56 1.25 -16.25 2.34
CA VAL A 56 1.98 -16.85 3.47
C VAL A 56 1.03 -17.22 4.60
N GLY A 57 0.11 -16.35 4.97
CA GLY A 57 -0.79 -16.57 6.10
C GLY A 57 -1.84 -17.65 5.85
N VAL A 58 -2.63 -17.53 4.78
CA VAL A 58 -3.76 -18.45 4.48
C VAL A 58 -3.30 -19.67 3.70
N MET A 59 -2.54 -19.48 2.61
CA MET A 59 -2.07 -20.60 1.77
C MET A 59 -0.88 -21.33 2.38
N ARG A 60 -0.26 -20.79 3.44
CA ARG A 60 0.87 -21.38 4.18
C ARG A 60 2.11 -21.68 3.33
N TYR A 61 2.31 -20.94 2.25
CA TYR A 61 3.56 -21.02 1.51
C TYR A 61 4.70 -20.34 2.27
N HIS A 62 5.90 -20.89 2.18
CA HIS A 62 7.09 -20.22 2.72
C HIS A 62 7.30 -18.88 1.99
N TRP A 63 7.64 -17.82 2.73
CA TRP A 63 7.88 -16.49 2.17
C TRP A 63 8.95 -16.47 1.06
N GLN A 64 9.93 -17.38 1.12
CA GLN A 64 10.95 -17.55 0.08
C GLN A 64 10.37 -17.98 -1.27
N VAL A 65 9.39 -18.89 -1.25
CA VAL A 65 8.70 -19.35 -2.46
C VAL A 65 7.85 -18.22 -3.05
N ALA A 66 7.19 -17.45 -2.17
CA ALA A 66 6.41 -16.29 -2.59
C ALA A 66 7.31 -15.20 -3.23
N LEU A 67 8.50 -14.93 -2.66
CA LEU A 67 9.47 -14.00 -3.26
C LEU A 67 10.02 -14.51 -4.59
N LEU A 68 10.26 -15.82 -4.72
CA LEU A 68 10.69 -16.40 -5.99
C LEU A 68 9.62 -16.19 -7.06
N ALA A 69 8.34 -16.38 -6.74
CA ALA A 69 7.23 -16.12 -7.66
C ALA A 69 7.20 -14.66 -8.10
N VAL A 70 7.36 -13.70 -7.18
CA VAL A 70 7.45 -12.26 -7.50
C VAL A 70 8.66 -11.95 -8.39
N PHE A 71 9.79 -12.60 -8.16
CA PHE A 71 10.98 -12.43 -9.00
C PHE A 71 10.73 -12.92 -10.44
N VAL A 72 10.12 -14.09 -10.60
CA VAL A 72 9.76 -14.64 -11.92
C VAL A 72 8.74 -13.73 -12.63
N GLU A 73 7.73 -13.24 -11.89
CA GLU A 73 6.77 -12.25 -12.40
C GLU A 73 7.48 -10.99 -12.91
N GLY A 74 8.46 -10.48 -12.16
CA GLY A 74 9.26 -9.33 -12.59
C GLY A 74 10.03 -9.57 -13.87
N LEU A 75 10.62 -10.75 -14.06
CA LEU A 75 11.30 -11.12 -15.31
C LEU A 75 10.33 -11.19 -16.49
N ILE A 76 9.17 -11.84 -16.30
CA ILE A 76 8.12 -11.89 -17.34
C ILE A 76 7.67 -10.48 -17.69
N PHE A 77 7.49 -9.61 -16.69
CA PHE A 77 7.08 -8.23 -16.91
C PHE A 77 8.10 -7.42 -17.71
N ILE A 78 9.41 -7.63 -17.50
CA ILE A 78 10.47 -7.01 -18.30
C ILE A 78 10.37 -7.47 -19.76
N VAL A 79 10.21 -8.76 -20.01
CA VAL A 79 10.07 -9.31 -21.37
C VAL A 79 8.84 -8.72 -22.07
N LEU A 80 7.68 -8.68 -21.38
CA LEU A 80 6.45 -8.09 -21.91
C LEU A 80 6.59 -6.58 -22.20
N SER A 81 7.37 -5.88 -21.39
CA SER A 81 7.64 -4.45 -21.58
C SER A 81 8.51 -4.18 -22.82
N LEU A 82 9.49 -5.05 -23.08
CA LEU A 82 10.36 -4.93 -24.26
C LEU A 82 9.64 -5.26 -25.58
N THR A 83 8.60 -6.08 -25.54
CA THR A 83 7.85 -6.52 -26.72
C THR A 83 6.62 -5.66 -27.04
N ASN A 84 6.41 -4.54 -26.38
CA ASN A 84 5.22 -3.66 -26.49
C ASN A 84 3.87 -4.35 -26.22
N VAL A 85 3.87 -5.61 -25.82
CA VAL A 85 2.65 -6.37 -25.46
C VAL A 85 1.94 -5.71 -24.27
N ARG A 86 2.71 -5.15 -23.34
CA ARG A 86 2.18 -4.43 -22.19
C ARG A 86 1.31 -3.24 -22.60
N GLU A 87 1.75 -2.47 -23.59
CA GLU A 87 0.99 -1.31 -24.10
C GLU A 87 -0.31 -1.77 -24.76
N ALA A 88 -0.24 -2.82 -25.60
CA ALA A 88 -1.42 -3.40 -26.23
C ALA A 88 -2.44 -3.93 -25.20
N ILE A 89 -1.99 -4.61 -24.14
CA ILE A 89 -2.87 -5.07 -23.06
C ILE A 89 -3.49 -3.87 -22.32
N PHE A 90 -2.68 -2.85 -22.04
CA PHE A 90 -3.17 -1.67 -21.34
C PHE A 90 -4.22 -0.91 -22.17
N ASP A 91 -4.03 -0.80 -23.47
CA ASP A 91 -4.96 -0.12 -24.38
C ASP A 91 -6.23 -0.92 -24.64
N ALA A 92 -6.16 -2.24 -24.54
CA ALA A 92 -7.34 -3.11 -24.61
C ALA A 92 -8.31 -2.94 -23.41
N ILE A 93 -7.82 -2.40 -22.27
CA ILE A 93 -8.65 -2.19 -21.08
C ILE A 93 -9.55 -0.95 -21.28
N PRO A 94 -10.89 -1.07 -21.15
CA PRO A 94 -11.80 0.05 -21.24
C PRO A 94 -11.48 1.18 -20.25
N LEU A 95 -11.63 2.44 -20.68
CA LEU A 95 -11.29 3.61 -19.86
C LEU A 95 -12.05 3.63 -18.51
N ASN A 96 -13.30 3.18 -18.49
CA ASN A 96 -14.11 3.11 -17.27
C ASN A 96 -13.50 2.12 -16.26
N LEU A 97 -12.96 1.00 -16.73
CA LEU A 97 -12.28 0.03 -15.87
C LEU A 97 -10.98 0.59 -15.31
N LYS A 98 -10.18 1.29 -16.13
CA LYS A 98 -8.96 1.99 -15.66
C LYS A 98 -9.27 2.98 -14.54
N LYS A 99 -10.33 3.78 -14.69
CA LYS A 99 -10.79 4.70 -13.65
C LYS A 99 -11.29 3.95 -12.40
N GLY A 100 -12.04 2.87 -12.58
CA GLY A 100 -12.52 2.03 -11.48
C GLY A 100 -11.39 1.42 -10.65
N VAL A 101 -10.32 0.94 -11.30
CA VAL A 101 -9.12 0.43 -10.61
C VAL A 101 -8.46 1.52 -9.77
N SER A 102 -8.29 2.73 -10.30
CA SER A 102 -7.70 3.84 -9.55
C SER A 102 -8.49 4.20 -8.30
N VAL A 103 -9.83 4.24 -8.41
CA VAL A 103 -10.72 4.48 -7.26
C VAL A 103 -10.64 3.32 -6.26
N GLY A 104 -10.63 2.08 -6.75
CA GLY A 104 -10.51 0.87 -5.91
C GLY A 104 -9.22 0.85 -5.10
N ILE A 105 -8.09 1.20 -5.72
CA ILE A 105 -6.79 1.32 -5.03
C ILE A 105 -6.87 2.42 -3.94
N GLY A 106 -7.49 3.57 -4.25
CA GLY A 106 -7.65 4.65 -3.28
C GLY A 106 -8.46 4.23 -2.05
N ILE A 107 -9.60 3.56 -2.25
CA ILE A 107 -10.44 3.03 -1.18
C ILE A 107 -9.70 1.97 -0.36
N PHE A 108 -8.94 1.09 -1.02
CA PHE A 108 -8.16 0.05 -0.36
C PHE A 108 -7.08 0.64 0.56
N ILE A 109 -6.35 1.65 0.10
CA ILE A 109 -5.33 2.34 0.91
C ILE A 109 -6.00 3.06 2.10
N ALA A 110 -7.14 3.71 1.87
CA ALA A 110 -7.91 4.35 2.94
C ALA A 110 -8.35 3.32 3.99
N PHE A 111 -8.84 2.16 3.58
CA PHE A 111 -9.23 1.08 4.47
C PHE A 111 -8.06 0.55 5.33
N ILE A 112 -6.90 0.32 4.70
CA ILE A 112 -5.68 -0.07 5.44
C ILE A 112 -5.30 1.02 6.46
N GLY A 113 -5.40 2.30 6.09
CA GLY A 113 -5.16 3.41 7.00
C GLY A 113 -6.08 3.37 8.21
N LEU A 114 -7.38 3.20 8.02
CA LEU A 114 -8.38 3.08 9.09
C LEU A 114 -8.13 1.87 10.00
N GLN A 115 -7.65 0.77 9.43
CA GLN A 115 -7.31 -0.44 10.20
C GLN A 115 -6.02 -0.25 11.01
N ASN A 116 -5.01 0.43 10.47
CA ASN A 116 -3.76 0.70 11.17
C ASN A 116 -3.95 1.61 12.41
N VAL A 117 -4.84 2.60 12.33
CA VAL A 117 -5.20 3.46 13.47
C VAL A 117 -6.23 2.80 14.41
N LYS A 118 -6.58 1.53 14.14
CA LYS A 118 -7.55 0.75 14.89
C LYS A 118 -8.95 1.39 14.97
N LEU A 119 -9.32 2.23 14.01
CA LEU A 119 -10.68 2.74 13.89
C LEU A 119 -11.62 1.62 13.43
N VAL A 120 -11.15 0.78 12.50
CA VAL A 120 -11.83 -0.42 12.02
C VAL A 120 -11.09 -1.63 12.57
N VAL A 121 -11.79 -2.48 13.32
CA VAL A 121 -11.25 -3.69 13.94
C VAL A 121 -12.08 -4.91 13.51
N GLY A 122 -11.45 -6.09 13.56
CA GLY A 122 -12.16 -7.36 13.27
C GLY A 122 -13.19 -7.68 14.33
N ASN A 123 -14.30 -8.25 13.92
CA ASN A 123 -15.37 -8.75 14.78
C ASN A 123 -15.88 -10.09 14.26
N ASP A 124 -16.00 -11.07 15.13
CA ASP A 124 -16.39 -12.43 14.75
C ASP A 124 -17.83 -12.51 14.18
N SER A 125 -18.70 -11.57 14.58
CA SER A 125 -20.12 -11.57 14.17
C SER A 125 -20.37 -10.78 12.87
N THR A 126 -19.68 -9.64 12.69
CA THR A 126 -19.92 -8.70 11.58
C THR A 126 -18.72 -8.55 10.64
N LEU A 127 -17.67 -9.36 10.82
CA LEU A 127 -16.35 -9.28 10.17
C LEU A 127 -15.58 -8.01 10.54
N LEU A 128 -16.23 -6.86 10.56
CA LEU A 128 -15.64 -5.56 10.89
C LEU A 128 -16.56 -4.78 11.81
N THR A 129 -15.97 -4.05 12.73
CA THR A 129 -16.67 -3.11 13.62
C THR A 129 -15.79 -1.87 13.85
N ILE A 130 -16.41 -0.81 14.38
CA ILE A 130 -15.68 0.36 14.83
C ILE A 130 -15.21 0.11 16.26
N THR A 131 -14.03 0.59 16.59
CA THR A 131 -13.47 0.50 17.97
C THR A 131 -14.45 1.04 19.00
N ASP A 132 -14.61 0.32 20.09
CA ASP A 132 -15.44 0.75 21.22
C ASP A 132 -14.71 1.84 22.01
N PHE A 133 -15.11 3.09 21.78
CA PHE A 133 -14.52 4.27 22.44
C PHE A 133 -14.76 4.31 23.95
N THR A 134 -15.69 3.51 24.47
CA THR A 134 -15.99 3.48 25.92
C THR A 134 -15.04 2.56 26.68
N LYS A 135 -14.59 1.48 26.07
CA LYS A 135 -13.72 0.48 26.71
C LYS A 135 -12.23 0.72 26.48
N ASP A 136 -11.85 1.12 25.26
CA ASP A 136 -10.46 1.21 24.83
C ASP A 136 -10.01 2.64 24.50
N PHE A 137 -10.59 3.65 25.17
CA PHE A 137 -10.33 5.05 24.85
C PHE A 137 -8.84 5.43 24.97
N HIS A 138 -8.13 4.95 26.00
CA HIS A 138 -6.73 5.32 26.24
C HIS A 138 -5.72 4.61 25.34
N SER A 139 -6.07 3.50 24.69
CA SER A 139 -5.15 2.75 23.84
C SER A 139 -5.43 2.95 22.34
N ALA A 140 -6.64 2.64 21.90
CA ALA A 140 -7.03 2.70 20.50
C ALA A 140 -7.88 3.94 20.16
N GLY A 141 -8.71 4.39 21.11
CA GLY A 141 -9.64 5.49 20.89
C GLY A 141 -8.96 6.83 20.63
N ILE A 142 -7.89 7.17 21.36
CA ILE A 142 -7.15 8.43 21.19
C ILE A 142 -6.47 8.44 19.81
N CYS A 143 -5.82 7.35 19.41
CA CYS A 143 -5.17 7.26 18.09
C CYS A 143 -6.18 7.39 16.95
N SER A 144 -7.33 6.72 17.08
CA SER A 144 -8.41 6.79 16.08
C SER A 144 -8.99 8.20 15.98
N LEU A 145 -9.21 8.86 17.12
CA LEU A 145 -9.75 10.22 17.16
C LEU A 145 -8.78 11.23 16.55
N LEU A 146 -7.49 11.15 16.89
CA LEU A 146 -6.45 12.00 16.31
C LEU A 146 -6.36 11.80 14.79
N ALA A 147 -6.45 10.55 14.32
CA ALA A 147 -6.42 10.24 12.88
C ALA A 147 -7.63 10.85 12.14
N VAL A 148 -8.83 10.79 12.72
CA VAL A 148 -10.03 11.40 12.14
C VAL A 148 -9.89 12.93 12.10
N ILE A 149 -9.41 13.56 13.17
CA ILE A 149 -9.15 15.00 13.20
C ILE A 149 -8.11 15.39 12.15
N GLY A 150 -6.98 14.67 12.07
CA GLY A 150 -5.94 14.90 11.07
C GLY A 150 -6.48 14.79 9.64
N LEU A 151 -7.31 13.77 9.37
CA LEU A 151 -7.96 13.59 8.08
C LEU A 151 -8.90 14.74 7.76
N LEU A 152 -9.72 15.21 8.70
CA LEU A 152 -10.59 16.36 8.49
C LEU A 152 -9.81 17.64 8.20
N ILE A 153 -8.74 17.88 8.95
CA ILE A 153 -7.84 19.03 8.71
C ILE A 153 -7.24 18.95 7.30
N THR A 154 -6.73 17.77 6.91
CA THR A 154 -6.15 17.55 5.58
C THR A 154 -7.17 17.84 4.48
N VAL A 155 -8.39 17.34 4.61
CA VAL A 155 -9.47 17.56 3.64
C VAL A 155 -9.83 19.04 3.54
N ILE A 156 -9.97 19.75 4.67
CA ILE A 156 -10.26 21.18 4.69
C ILE A 156 -9.16 21.98 4.00
N LEU A 157 -7.89 21.70 4.32
CA LEU A 157 -6.74 22.35 3.71
C LEU A 157 -6.64 22.06 2.20
N TYR A 158 -6.97 20.82 1.80
CA TYR A 158 -7.00 20.41 0.40
C TYR A 158 -8.09 21.16 -0.39
N ILE A 159 -9.28 21.27 0.15
CA ILE A 159 -10.41 22.04 -0.47
C ILE A 159 -10.02 23.53 -0.59
N LYS A 160 -9.35 24.08 0.41
CA LYS A 160 -8.85 25.46 0.38
C LYS A 160 -7.62 25.65 -0.54
N LYS A 161 -7.16 24.62 -1.23
CA LYS A 161 -6.00 24.65 -2.14
C LYS A 161 -4.72 25.17 -1.49
N VAL A 162 -4.52 24.92 -0.20
CA VAL A 162 -3.29 25.29 0.50
C VAL A 162 -2.13 24.44 -0.03
N PRO A 163 -1.01 25.05 -0.49
CA PRO A 163 0.14 24.27 -0.94
C PRO A 163 0.71 23.44 0.22
N GLY A 164 0.97 22.15 -0.01
CA GLY A 164 1.46 21.24 1.03
C GLY A 164 0.41 20.72 2.01
N SER A 165 -0.88 20.86 1.72
CA SER A 165 -1.99 20.41 2.58
C SER A 165 -1.85 18.97 3.09
N ILE A 166 -1.32 18.07 2.26
CA ILE A 166 -1.10 16.66 2.63
C ILE A 166 0.04 16.56 3.65
N LEU A 167 1.13 17.30 3.48
CA LEU A 167 2.26 17.32 4.43
C LEU A 167 1.88 17.91 5.79
N ILE A 168 0.98 18.89 5.81
CA ILE A 168 0.51 19.52 7.04
C ILE A 168 -0.43 18.59 7.81
N GLY A 169 -1.13 17.69 7.10
CA GLY A 169 -2.09 16.77 7.70
C GLY A 169 -1.50 15.45 8.19
N ILE A 170 -0.22 15.17 7.89
CA ILE A 170 0.52 14.01 8.41
C ILE A 170 1.22 14.37 9.72
#